data_fb83d1080411a1141bd2fb835a9d74f9
#
_entry.id   fb83d1080411a1141bd2fb835a9d74f9
#
_cell.length_a   1.000
_cell.length_b   1.000
_cell.length_c   1.000
_cell.angle_alpha   90.00
_cell.angle_beta   90.00
_cell.angle_gamma   90.00
#
_symmetry.space_group_name_H-M   'P 1'
#
loop_
_entity.id
_entity.type
_entity.pdbx_description
1 polymer ?
#
loop_
_entity_poly.entity_id
_entity_poly.type
_entity_poly.pdbx_seq_one_letter_code
_entity_poly.pdbx_strand_id
1 'polypeptide(L)'
;MKKLLFIAGTLFFFQTNFAQLQQTFSTPYGNNPSVGKYATVNGIKMYYETYGEGAPMVLIHGNGGSIKSMANQIDYFKTKYKIIVADSRAQGKSEEGKGQLTYEQITDDWAALIDQLHIDSAYIIGWSDGGIESLLMAIRHPNKVKMMAIMGANLQPDSSAVYEWAIKMVQQSDHYLDSVIAKKDTAYNYALYKKLNDLLGTQPHISLAQVHTIKAPTLVMGGDKDVIKEAHTLQIYQHLQKAWLCIFPGGTHMMPATEPVLFNATVERFFEKPYNRPDTKYLFGVKD
;
A
#
# COMPACT_ATOMS: atom_id res chain seq x y z
N MET A 1 -12.60 -30.28 16.89
CA MET A 1 -11.20 -30.16 16.48
C MET A 1 -10.99 -29.73 15.01
N LYS A 2 -11.89 -29.98 14.06
CA LYS A 2 -11.70 -29.58 12.62
C LYS A 2 -11.98 -28.10 12.29
N LYS A 3 -12.65 -27.31 13.16
CA LYS A 3 -12.95 -25.89 12.93
C LYS A 3 -11.82 -24.93 13.35
N LEU A 4 -10.90 -25.35 14.23
CA LEU A 4 -9.76 -24.52 14.66
C LEU A 4 -8.63 -24.47 13.62
N LEU A 5 -8.51 -25.47 12.76
CA LEU A 5 -7.52 -25.47 11.66
C LEU A 5 -7.83 -24.43 10.57
N PHE A 6 -9.08 -23.97 10.45
CA PHE A 6 -9.48 -23.06 9.38
C PHE A 6 -9.07 -21.58 9.64
N ILE A 7 -8.95 -21.16 10.90
CA ILE A 7 -8.67 -19.76 11.28
C ILE A 7 -7.15 -19.50 11.35
N ALA A 8 -6.36 -20.43 11.87
CA ALA A 8 -4.89 -20.40 11.73
C ALA A 8 -4.49 -20.47 10.26
N GLY A 9 -5.29 -21.19 9.44
CA GLY A 9 -5.17 -21.24 8.00
C GLY A 9 -5.35 -19.89 7.32
N THR A 10 -6.15 -18.94 7.80
CA THR A 10 -6.42 -17.71 7.04
C THR A 10 -5.25 -16.73 7.06
N LEU A 11 -4.60 -16.49 8.19
CA LEU A 11 -3.35 -15.70 8.23
C LEU A 11 -2.17 -16.44 7.57
N PHE A 12 -2.11 -17.77 7.73
CA PHE A 12 -1.10 -18.63 7.06
C PHE A 12 -1.44 -18.86 5.57
N PHE A 13 -2.73 -18.94 5.20
CA PHE A 13 -3.18 -19.01 3.81
C PHE A 13 -2.94 -17.73 3.03
N PHE A 14 -2.99 -16.54 3.65
CA PHE A 14 -2.55 -15.31 3.00
C PHE A 14 -1.05 -15.39 2.65
N GLN A 15 -0.20 -15.83 3.57
CA GLN A 15 1.24 -15.97 3.28
C GLN A 15 1.57 -17.10 2.29
N THR A 16 0.89 -18.25 2.37
CA THR A 16 1.17 -19.41 1.51
C THR A 16 0.58 -19.27 0.10
N ASN A 17 -0.62 -18.67 -0.04
CA ASN A 17 -1.20 -18.38 -1.36
C ASN A 17 -0.49 -17.21 -2.06
N PHE A 18 0.02 -16.23 -1.31
CA PHE A 18 0.91 -15.19 -1.84
C PHE A 18 2.17 -15.78 -2.47
N ALA A 19 2.77 -16.79 -1.83
CA ALA A 19 3.97 -17.45 -2.35
C ALA A 19 3.71 -18.21 -3.66
N GLN A 20 2.49 -18.74 -3.87
CA GLN A 20 2.10 -19.44 -5.11
C GLN A 20 1.78 -18.50 -6.28
N LEU A 21 1.39 -17.23 -6.00
CA LEU A 21 1.06 -16.25 -7.03
C LEU A 21 2.26 -15.40 -7.46
N GLN A 22 3.41 -15.53 -6.79
CA GLN A 22 4.59 -14.74 -7.12
C GLN A 22 5.38 -15.35 -8.27
N GLN A 23 5.62 -14.52 -9.28
CA GLN A 23 6.62 -14.82 -10.32
C GLN A 23 7.99 -15.04 -9.66
N THR A 24 8.76 -16.00 -10.17
CA THR A 24 10.12 -16.24 -9.70
C THR A 24 11.06 -15.21 -10.34
N PHE A 25 11.72 -14.40 -9.51
CA PHE A 25 12.72 -13.42 -9.94
C PHE A 25 14.13 -13.94 -9.66
N SER A 26 15.07 -13.67 -10.55
CA SER A 26 16.50 -13.94 -10.32
C SER A 26 17.08 -13.01 -9.23
N THR A 27 16.50 -11.81 -9.07
CA THR A 27 16.86 -10.87 -8.00
C THR A 27 16.08 -11.19 -6.75
N PRO A 28 16.74 -11.40 -5.59
CA PRO A 28 16.05 -11.74 -4.34
C PRO A 28 15.48 -10.48 -3.65
N TYR A 29 14.47 -9.85 -4.24
CA TYR A 29 13.82 -8.65 -3.69
C TYR A 29 13.36 -8.87 -2.24
N GLY A 30 13.68 -7.91 -1.36
CA GLY A 30 13.45 -7.98 0.08
C GLY A 30 14.49 -8.79 0.84
N ASN A 31 15.44 -9.43 0.14
CA ASN A 31 16.54 -10.17 0.73
C ASN A 31 17.82 -10.07 -0.11
N ASN A 32 18.07 -8.91 -0.69
CA ASN A 32 19.22 -8.66 -1.56
C ASN A 32 20.37 -8.02 -0.80
N PRO A 33 21.42 -8.78 -0.40
CA PRO A 33 22.50 -8.26 0.41
C PRO A 33 23.39 -7.24 -0.32
N SER A 34 23.33 -7.18 -1.66
CA SER A 34 24.14 -6.24 -2.44
C SER A 34 23.60 -4.82 -2.43
N VAL A 35 22.30 -4.63 -2.15
CA VAL A 35 21.63 -3.31 -2.16
C VAL A 35 20.88 -3.00 -0.87
N GLY A 36 20.60 -4.02 -0.05
CA GLY A 36 19.85 -3.91 1.19
C GLY A 36 20.58 -3.08 2.24
N LYS A 37 19.87 -2.14 2.85
CA LYS A 37 20.41 -1.19 3.84
C LYS A 37 19.39 -0.94 4.94
N TYR A 38 19.84 -0.35 6.03
CA TYR A 38 18.98 0.17 7.09
C TYR A 38 19.13 1.68 7.20
N ALA A 39 18.00 2.36 7.34
CA ALA A 39 17.93 3.77 7.69
C ALA A 39 17.42 3.90 9.13
N THR A 40 17.99 4.80 9.92
CA THR A 40 17.43 5.12 11.25
C THR A 40 16.44 6.26 11.08
N VAL A 41 15.16 5.96 11.20
CA VAL A 41 14.06 6.92 11.03
C VAL A 41 13.13 6.84 12.23
N ASN A 42 12.77 7.95 12.82
CA ASN A 42 11.80 8.08 13.92
C ASN A 42 11.93 6.98 15.00
N GLY A 43 13.17 6.67 15.39
CA GLY A 43 13.49 5.73 16.47
C GLY A 43 13.44 4.24 16.12
N ILE A 44 13.41 3.90 14.83
CA ILE A 44 13.53 2.53 14.34
C ILE A 44 14.61 2.38 13.27
N LYS A 45 15.08 1.16 13.06
CA LYS A 45 15.85 0.76 11.88
C LYS A 45 14.87 0.24 10.82
N MET A 46 14.69 1.02 9.75
CA MET A 46 13.86 0.69 8.61
C MET A 46 14.72 0.06 7.51
N TYR A 47 14.39 -1.17 7.11
CA TYR A 47 15.08 -1.87 6.02
C TYR A 47 14.58 -1.40 4.67
N TYR A 48 15.50 -1.08 3.77
CA TYR A 48 15.16 -0.65 2.41
C TYR A 48 16.13 -1.18 1.37
N GLU A 49 15.68 -1.23 0.13
CA GLU A 49 16.46 -1.59 -1.04
C GLU A 49 16.26 -0.52 -2.12
N THR A 50 17.28 -0.32 -2.97
CA THR A 50 17.19 0.61 -4.11
C THR A 50 17.59 -0.08 -5.39
N TYR A 51 16.88 0.21 -6.49
CA TYR A 51 17.10 -0.42 -7.80
C TYR A 51 16.95 0.59 -8.92
N GLY A 52 17.70 0.40 -10.01
CA GLY A 52 17.61 1.26 -11.19
C GLY A 52 18.13 2.67 -10.97
N GLU A 53 17.97 3.50 -11.99
CA GLU A 53 18.42 4.89 -12.05
C GLU A 53 17.29 5.76 -12.63
N GLY A 54 17.44 7.10 -12.51
CA GLY A 54 16.47 8.05 -13.04
C GLY A 54 15.64 8.76 -11.98
N ALA A 55 14.41 9.16 -12.34
CA ALA A 55 13.52 9.85 -11.41
C ALA A 55 13.13 8.94 -10.24
N PRO A 56 13.12 9.46 -8.98
CA PRO A 56 12.80 8.62 -7.83
C PRO A 56 11.34 8.14 -7.83
N MET A 57 11.16 6.86 -7.53
CA MET A 57 9.87 6.21 -7.35
C MET A 57 9.86 5.39 -6.06
N VAL A 58 8.92 5.67 -5.18
CA VAL A 58 8.70 4.96 -3.91
C VAL A 58 7.61 3.92 -4.10
N LEU A 59 7.86 2.68 -3.66
CA LEU A 59 6.90 1.60 -3.68
C LEU A 59 6.53 1.20 -2.25
N ILE A 60 5.24 1.26 -1.91
CA ILE A 60 4.73 1.02 -0.56
C ILE A 60 3.78 -0.19 -0.59
N HIS A 61 4.14 -1.24 0.15
CA HIS A 61 3.39 -2.49 0.22
C HIS A 61 2.18 -2.40 1.16
N GLY A 62 1.29 -3.38 1.12
CA GLY A 62 0.13 -3.50 2.01
C GLY A 62 0.45 -4.14 3.36
N ASN A 63 -0.59 -4.25 4.22
CA ASN A 63 -0.51 -4.81 5.57
C ASN A 63 0.09 -6.22 5.59
N GLY A 64 1.00 -6.47 6.53
CA GLY A 64 1.68 -7.75 6.67
C GLY A 64 2.62 -8.11 5.51
N GLY A 65 2.82 -7.18 4.59
CA GLY A 65 3.68 -7.34 3.42
C GLY A 65 5.17 -7.07 3.70
N SER A 66 5.90 -6.87 2.63
CA SER A 66 7.32 -6.52 2.64
C SER A 66 7.73 -6.04 1.24
N ILE A 67 8.98 -5.66 1.07
CA ILE A 67 9.58 -5.39 -0.25
C ILE A 67 9.22 -6.46 -1.28
N LYS A 68 9.22 -7.74 -0.87
CA LYS A 68 8.91 -8.87 -1.74
C LYS A 68 7.51 -8.77 -2.35
N SER A 69 6.55 -8.18 -1.66
CA SER A 69 5.18 -8.00 -2.16
C SER A 69 5.12 -7.08 -3.39
N MET A 70 6.11 -6.21 -3.56
CA MET A 70 6.21 -5.25 -4.67
C MET A 70 7.17 -5.72 -5.78
N ALA A 71 7.61 -6.99 -5.76
CA ALA A 71 8.62 -7.51 -6.68
C ALA A 71 8.28 -7.30 -8.17
N ASN A 72 7.02 -7.49 -8.56
CA ASN A 72 6.56 -7.26 -9.93
C ASN A 72 6.71 -5.79 -10.36
N GLN A 73 6.44 -4.85 -9.44
CA GLN A 73 6.54 -3.42 -9.68
C GLN A 73 8.01 -3.00 -9.69
N ILE A 74 8.83 -3.52 -8.78
CA ILE A 74 10.29 -3.27 -8.78
C ILE A 74 10.89 -3.70 -10.11
N ASP A 75 10.62 -4.94 -10.53
CA ASP A 75 11.22 -5.51 -11.74
C ASP A 75 10.85 -4.74 -13.00
N TYR A 76 9.60 -4.29 -13.08
CA TYR A 76 9.10 -3.52 -14.21
C TYR A 76 9.66 -2.09 -14.24
N PHE A 77 9.54 -1.35 -13.13
CA PHE A 77 9.84 0.08 -13.11
C PHE A 77 11.32 0.41 -12.93
N LYS A 78 12.16 -0.51 -12.41
CA LYS A 78 13.61 -0.28 -12.24
C LYS A 78 14.36 0.05 -13.53
N THR A 79 13.76 -0.26 -14.69
CA THR A 79 14.35 0.06 -16.01
C THR A 79 14.23 1.53 -16.39
N LYS A 80 13.32 2.28 -15.73
CA LYS A 80 12.98 3.68 -16.06
C LYS A 80 13.10 4.63 -14.86
N TYR A 81 13.08 4.09 -13.63
CA TYR A 81 13.06 4.86 -12.40
C TYR A 81 14.11 4.37 -11.41
N LYS A 82 14.56 5.27 -10.55
CA LYS A 82 15.27 4.90 -9.32
C LYS A 82 14.24 4.48 -8.29
N ILE A 83 14.10 3.18 -8.11
CA ILE A 83 13.15 2.60 -7.16
C ILE A 83 13.71 2.71 -5.75
N ILE A 84 12.89 3.18 -4.82
CA ILE A 84 13.07 3.13 -3.38
C ILE A 84 11.94 2.26 -2.83
N VAL A 85 12.28 1.17 -2.20
CA VAL A 85 11.32 0.26 -1.59
C VAL A 85 11.82 -0.15 -0.21
N ALA A 86 10.92 -0.17 0.77
CA ALA A 86 11.27 -0.53 2.14
C ALA A 86 10.22 -1.48 2.74
N ASP A 87 10.63 -2.17 3.77
CA ASP A 87 9.69 -2.81 4.68
C ASP A 87 9.12 -1.73 5.61
N SER A 88 7.82 -1.50 5.62
CA SER A 88 7.17 -0.54 6.52
C SER A 88 7.39 -0.92 7.99
N ARG A 89 7.33 0.06 8.92
CA ARG A 89 7.45 -0.17 10.38
C ARG A 89 6.69 -1.43 10.81
N ALA A 90 7.30 -2.23 11.69
CA ALA A 90 6.72 -3.45 12.25
C ALA A 90 6.50 -4.59 11.23
N GLN A 91 7.02 -4.48 10.01
CA GLN A 91 6.83 -5.46 8.93
C GLN A 91 8.16 -5.84 8.29
N GLY A 92 8.23 -7.03 7.71
CA GLY A 92 9.44 -7.55 7.07
C GLY A 92 10.65 -7.55 8.00
N LYS A 93 11.71 -6.81 7.62
CA LYS A 93 12.96 -6.66 8.38
C LYS A 93 13.05 -5.35 9.18
N SER A 94 12.02 -4.51 9.08
CA SER A 94 11.99 -3.24 9.82
C SER A 94 11.55 -3.44 11.25
N GLU A 95 12.15 -2.66 12.15
CA GLU A 95 11.82 -2.70 13.56
C GLU A 95 10.39 -2.18 13.82
N GLU A 96 9.76 -2.70 14.86
CA GLU A 96 8.44 -2.28 15.31
C GLU A 96 8.47 -0.89 15.97
N GLY A 97 9.48 -0.65 16.79
CA GLY A 97 9.56 0.53 17.65
C GLY A 97 8.65 0.43 18.87
N LYS A 98 8.39 1.58 19.49
CA LYS A 98 7.58 1.66 20.73
C LYS A 98 6.22 2.31 20.43
N GLY A 99 5.22 1.95 21.24
CA GLY A 99 3.90 2.56 21.19
C GLY A 99 2.90 1.87 20.29
N GLN A 100 1.80 2.58 20.02
CA GLN A 100 0.75 2.12 19.13
C GLN A 100 1.19 2.32 17.67
N LEU A 101 0.87 1.36 16.82
CA LEU A 101 1.10 1.47 15.37
C LEU A 101 -0.03 2.31 14.75
N THR A 102 0.34 3.32 13.95
CA THR A 102 -0.62 4.15 13.21
C THR A 102 -0.14 4.39 11.78
N TYR A 103 -1.07 4.60 10.85
CA TYR A 103 -0.72 4.93 9.47
C TYR A 103 0.02 6.26 9.36
N GLU A 104 -0.31 7.24 10.21
CA GLU A 104 0.41 8.52 10.27
C GLU A 104 1.88 8.32 10.64
N GLN A 105 2.15 7.47 11.65
CA GLN A 105 3.52 7.18 12.07
C GLN A 105 4.30 6.46 10.96
N ILE A 106 3.70 5.46 10.32
CA ILE A 106 4.33 4.73 9.21
C ILE A 106 4.61 5.69 8.04
N THR A 107 3.67 6.58 7.74
CA THR A 107 3.84 7.62 6.71
C THR A 107 4.98 8.57 7.04
N ASP A 108 5.10 9.00 8.29
CA ASP A 108 6.20 9.88 8.73
C ASP A 108 7.56 9.17 8.66
N ASP A 109 7.61 7.83 8.84
CA ASP A 109 8.83 7.03 8.63
C ASP A 109 9.25 7.02 7.16
N TRP A 110 8.30 6.85 6.24
CA TRP A 110 8.56 6.94 4.81
C TRP A 110 9.05 8.34 4.41
N ALA A 111 8.46 9.40 4.95
CA ALA A 111 8.91 10.77 4.70
C ALA A 111 10.35 10.99 5.19
N ALA A 112 10.68 10.49 6.38
CA ALA A 112 12.03 10.56 6.95
C ALA A 112 13.05 9.74 6.14
N LEU A 113 12.66 8.56 5.60
CA LEU A 113 13.51 7.79 4.70
C LEU A 113 13.81 8.56 3.41
N ILE A 114 12.81 9.19 2.80
CA ILE A 114 12.96 10.02 1.59
C ILE A 114 13.91 11.18 1.86
N ASP A 115 13.77 11.85 3.03
CA ASP A 115 14.68 12.92 3.45
C ASP A 115 16.12 12.43 3.64
N GLN A 116 16.31 11.30 4.31
CA GLN A 116 17.65 10.73 4.55
C GLN A 116 18.34 10.30 3.24
N LEU A 117 17.57 9.96 2.23
CA LEU A 117 18.07 9.63 0.88
C LEU A 117 18.29 10.86 0.00
N HIS A 118 18.08 12.08 0.56
CA HIS A 118 18.22 13.36 -0.13
C HIS A 118 17.34 13.45 -1.40
N ILE A 119 16.10 12.97 -1.29
CA ILE A 119 15.10 13.01 -2.36
C ILE A 119 14.10 14.11 -2.04
N ASP A 120 13.98 15.09 -2.91
CA ASP A 120 13.03 16.20 -2.74
C ASP A 120 11.59 15.73 -2.90
N SER A 121 11.31 15.02 -4.01
CA SER A 121 10.00 14.45 -4.29
C SER A 121 10.10 13.19 -5.15
N ALA A 122 9.11 12.29 -5.05
CA ALA A 122 9.09 11.04 -5.76
C ALA A 122 7.71 10.76 -6.40
N TYR A 123 7.71 9.91 -7.43
CA TYR A 123 6.51 9.16 -7.81
C TYR A 123 6.23 8.12 -6.72
N ILE A 124 4.96 7.85 -6.42
CA ILE A 124 4.60 6.87 -5.39
C ILE A 124 3.63 5.84 -5.97
N ILE A 125 3.89 4.57 -5.74
CA ILE A 125 2.92 3.48 -5.97
C ILE A 125 2.62 2.86 -4.60
N GLY A 126 1.35 2.93 -4.17
CA GLY A 126 0.90 2.34 -2.92
C GLY A 126 -0.19 1.30 -3.12
N TRP A 127 -0.05 0.15 -2.49
CA TRP A 127 -1.01 -0.93 -2.53
C TRP A 127 -1.61 -1.21 -1.15
N SER A 128 -2.95 -1.20 -1.03
CA SER A 128 -3.67 -1.45 0.23
C SER A 128 -3.27 -0.41 1.29
N ASP A 129 -2.69 -0.81 2.43
CA ASP A 129 -2.12 0.10 3.42
C ASP A 129 -1.16 1.11 2.78
N GLY A 130 -0.32 0.65 1.83
CA GLY A 130 0.55 1.55 1.09
C GLY A 130 -0.20 2.63 0.30
N GLY A 131 -1.42 2.36 -0.12
CA GLY A 131 -2.33 3.35 -0.72
C GLY A 131 -2.83 4.37 0.30
N ILE A 132 -3.15 3.93 1.53
CA ILE A 132 -3.51 4.79 2.66
C ILE A 132 -2.33 5.69 3.03
N GLU A 133 -1.13 5.09 3.18
CA GLU A 133 0.11 5.79 3.49
C GLU A 133 0.47 6.81 2.40
N SER A 134 0.20 6.50 1.13
CA SER A 134 0.38 7.44 0.00
C SER A 134 -0.56 8.65 0.09
N LEU A 135 -1.83 8.44 0.45
CA LEU A 135 -2.78 9.53 0.69
C LEU A 135 -2.33 10.40 1.86
N LEU A 136 -1.95 9.78 2.97
CA LEU A 136 -1.43 10.50 4.14
C LEU A 136 -0.12 11.22 3.82
N MET A 137 0.77 10.64 3.01
CA MET A 137 1.98 11.32 2.53
C MET A 137 1.64 12.60 1.77
N ALA A 138 0.66 12.55 0.87
CA ALA A 138 0.23 13.73 0.11
C ALA A 138 -0.47 14.79 0.98
N ILE A 139 -1.12 14.40 2.09
CA ILE A 139 -1.75 15.30 3.06
C ILE A 139 -0.72 15.93 3.99
N ARG A 140 0.18 15.12 4.58
CA ARG A 140 1.09 15.54 5.65
C ARG A 140 2.42 16.08 5.12
N HIS A 141 2.90 15.54 4.00
CA HIS A 141 4.19 15.84 3.36
C HIS A 141 4.02 16.14 1.86
N PRO A 142 3.15 17.12 1.48
CA PRO A 142 2.74 17.32 0.09
C PRO A 142 3.90 17.57 -0.87
N ASN A 143 5.00 18.15 -0.40
CA ASN A 143 6.18 18.42 -1.20
C ASN A 143 6.97 17.15 -1.57
N LYS A 144 6.72 16.02 -0.89
CA LYS A 144 7.38 14.74 -1.17
C LYS A 144 6.70 13.96 -2.30
N VAL A 145 5.49 14.34 -2.70
CA VAL A 145 4.71 13.60 -3.69
C VAL A 145 4.65 14.35 -5.01
N LYS A 146 5.31 13.81 -6.03
CA LYS A 146 5.27 14.34 -7.39
C LYS A 146 3.98 13.93 -8.10
N MET A 147 3.68 12.67 -8.14
CA MET A 147 2.46 12.02 -8.61
C MET A 147 2.31 10.70 -7.85
N MET A 148 1.10 10.20 -7.68
CA MET A 148 0.91 8.91 -7.02
C MET A 148 -0.12 8.03 -7.72
N ALA A 149 0.05 6.71 -7.60
CA ALA A 149 -0.89 5.67 -8.04
C ALA A 149 -1.23 4.80 -6.82
N ILE A 150 -2.50 4.74 -6.45
CA ILE A 150 -2.98 4.01 -5.28
C ILE A 150 -3.95 2.93 -5.69
N MET A 151 -3.79 1.73 -5.13
CA MET A 151 -4.65 0.57 -5.37
C MET A 151 -5.25 0.05 -4.07
N GLY A 152 -6.59 -0.03 -4.00
CA GLY A 152 -7.30 -0.64 -2.88
C GLY A 152 -7.14 0.11 -1.56
N ALA A 153 -7.04 1.45 -1.59
CA ALA A 153 -6.98 2.28 -0.40
C ALA A 153 -8.38 2.57 0.16
N ASN A 154 -8.48 2.70 1.48
CA ASN A 154 -9.69 3.16 2.16
C ASN A 154 -9.42 4.37 3.04
N LEU A 155 -10.46 5.15 3.33
CA LEU A 155 -10.41 6.32 4.21
C LEU A 155 -10.94 6.01 5.62
N GLN A 156 -11.74 4.94 5.76
CA GLN A 156 -12.37 4.50 7.00
C GLN A 156 -12.27 2.97 7.10
N PRO A 157 -12.17 2.40 8.31
CA PRO A 157 -12.08 0.94 8.50
C PRO A 157 -13.43 0.23 8.55
N ASP A 158 -14.52 0.94 8.30
CA ASP A 158 -15.89 0.46 8.49
C ASP A 158 -16.62 0.13 7.17
N SER A 159 -17.91 -0.22 7.28
CA SER A 159 -18.74 -0.60 6.15
C SER A 159 -19.08 0.53 5.18
N SER A 160 -18.66 1.77 5.44
CA SER A 160 -18.74 2.83 4.44
C SER A 160 -17.69 2.66 3.33
N ALA A 161 -16.58 1.99 3.63
CA ALA A 161 -15.44 1.80 2.74
C ALA A 161 -15.18 0.33 2.40
N VAL A 162 -15.31 -0.56 3.37
CA VAL A 162 -14.90 -1.97 3.31
C VAL A 162 -16.13 -2.87 3.24
N TYR A 163 -16.07 -3.96 2.48
CA TYR A 163 -17.14 -4.96 2.46
C TYR A 163 -17.26 -5.67 3.81
N GLU A 164 -18.48 -5.92 4.27
CA GLU A 164 -18.76 -6.52 5.57
C GLU A 164 -18.08 -7.86 5.81
N TRP A 165 -17.94 -8.69 4.76
CA TRP A 165 -17.27 -9.96 4.89
C TRP A 165 -15.77 -9.80 5.25
N ALA A 166 -15.11 -8.75 4.73
CA ALA A 166 -13.72 -8.46 5.05
C ALA A 166 -13.58 -7.89 6.47
N ILE A 167 -14.50 -7.02 6.90
CA ILE A 167 -14.57 -6.55 8.29
C ILE A 167 -14.73 -7.73 9.25
N LYS A 168 -15.65 -8.67 8.95
CA LYS A 168 -15.85 -9.88 9.77
C LYS A 168 -14.59 -10.75 9.82
N MET A 169 -13.84 -10.82 8.73
CA MET A 169 -12.57 -11.56 8.69
C MET A 169 -11.53 -10.92 9.63
N VAL A 170 -11.40 -9.60 9.65
CA VAL A 170 -10.51 -8.87 10.58
C VAL A 170 -10.93 -9.11 12.03
N GLN A 171 -12.23 -9.03 12.34
CA GLN A 171 -12.78 -9.30 13.68
C GLN A 171 -12.53 -10.75 14.14
N GLN A 172 -12.69 -11.73 13.24
CA GLN A 172 -12.41 -13.14 13.53
C GLN A 172 -10.91 -13.37 13.80
N SER A 173 -10.04 -12.71 13.03
CA SER A 173 -8.59 -12.72 13.26
C SER A 173 -8.25 -12.13 14.60
N ASP A 174 -8.92 -11.05 15.01
CA ASP A 174 -8.75 -10.39 16.28
C ASP A 174 -9.04 -11.32 17.46
N HIS A 175 -10.21 -11.95 17.47
CA HIS A 175 -10.59 -12.94 18.50
C HIS A 175 -9.63 -14.13 18.55
N TYR A 176 -9.13 -14.60 17.40
CA TYR A 176 -8.13 -15.66 17.37
C TYR A 176 -6.83 -15.21 18.02
N LEU A 177 -6.30 -14.04 17.65
CA LEU A 177 -5.07 -13.49 18.18
C LEU A 177 -5.14 -13.28 19.70
N ASP A 178 -6.24 -12.73 20.22
CA ASP A 178 -6.49 -12.61 21.65
C ASP A 178 -6.45 -13.98 22.35
N SER A 179 -7.06 -15.00 21.74
CA SER A 179 -7.10 -16.37 22.27
C SER A 179 -5.70 -17.00 22.38
N VAL A 180 -4.84 -16.84 21.36
CA VAL A 180 -3.48 -17.43 21.37
C VAL A 180 -2.52 -16.65 22.27
N ILE A 181 -2.67 -15.34 22.36
CA ILE A 181 -1.93 -14.48 23.29
C ILE A 181 -2.28 -14.84 24.74
N ALA A 182 -3.57 -14.99 25.07
CA ALA A 182 -4.04 -15.40 26.40
C ALA A 182 -3.49 -16.77 26.80
N LYS A 183 -3.30 -17.69 25.85
CA LYS A 183 -2.70 -19.02 26.06
C LYS A 183 -1.17 -18.98 26.15
N LYS A 184 -0.56 -17.80 25.98
CA LYS A 184 0.90 -17.62 25.94
C LYS A 184 1.58 -18.48 24.87
N ASP A 185 0.91 -18.67 23.72
CA ASP A 185 1.50 -19.36 22.58
C ASP A 185 2.65 -18.52 22.02
N THR A 186 3.80 -19.14 21.79
CA THR A 186 5.04 -18.49 21.32
C THR A 186 5.51 -19.01 19.97
N ALA A 187 4.68 -19.76 19.24
CA ALA A 187 5.03 -20.28 17.93
C ALA A 187 5.32 -19.16 16.93
N TYR A 188 4.68 -17.99 17.11
CA TYR A 188 4.85 -16.79 16.29
C TYR A 188 4.81 -15.53 17.16
N ASN A 189 5.18 -14.37 16.61
CA ASN A 189 4.99 -13.08 17.26
C ASN A 189 3.54 -12.61 17.13
N TYR A 190 2.63 -13.27 17.86
CA TYR A 190 1.20 -12.95 17.82
C TYR A 190 0.87 -11.53 18.30
N ALA A 191 1.69 -10.97 19.19
CA ALA A 191 1.53 -9.59 19.63
C ALA A 191 1.73 -8.60 18.46
N LEU A 192 2.70 -8.86 17.60
CA LEU A 192 2.91 -8.06 16.39
C LEU A 192 1.77 -8.24 15.39
N TYR A 193 1.32 -9.47 15.15
CA TYR A 193 0.17 -9.73 14.28
C TYR A 193 -1.11 -9.06 14.79
N LYS A 194 -1.29 -9.02 16.12
CA LYS A 194 -2.41 -8.29 16.74
C LYS A 194 -2.34 -6.80 16.42
N LYS A 195 -1.18 -6.15 16.54
CA LYS A 195 -1.01 -4.73 16.20
C LYS A 195 -1.30 -4.43 14.73
N LEU A 196 -0.87 -5.30 13.81
CA LEU A 196 -1.18 -5.16 12.39
C LEU A 196 -2.67 -5.36 12.10
N ASN A 197 -3.33 -6.30 12.80
CA ASN A 197 -4.76 -6.53 12.68
C ASN A 197 -5.57 -5.37 13.29
N ASP A 198 -5.13 -4.82 14.43
CA ASP A 198 -5.73 -3.65 15.06
C ASP A 198 -5.65 -2.42 14.14
N LEU A 199 -4.53 -2.25 13.43
CA LEU A 199 -4.36 -1.19 12.43
C LEU A 199 -5.47 -1.26 11.37
N LEU A 200 -5.70 -2.45 10.78
CA LEU A 200 -6.77 -2.68 9.79
C LEU A 200 -8.18 -2.46 10.36
N GLY A 201 -8.40 -2.86 11.61
CA GLY A 201 -9.73 -2.82 12.23
C GLY A 201 -10.12 -1.47 12.80
N THR A 202 -9.15 -0.59 13.08
CA THR A 202 -9.38 0.67 13.78
C THR A 202 -8.96 1.92 13.02
N GLN A 203 -8.29 1.78 11.88
CA GLN A 203 -7.75 2.88 11.07
C GLN A 203 -7.92 2.57 9.56
N PRO A 204 -7.78 3.60 8.69
CA PRO A 204 -7.54 5.02 8.97
C PRO A 204 -8.80 5.80 9.33
N HIS A 205 -8.62 7.11 9.63
CA HIS A 205 -9.71 8.07 9.73
C HIS A 205 -9.36 9.33 8.90
N ILE A 206 -9.44 9.21 7.58
CA ILE A 206 -9.14 10.31 6.65
C ILE A 206 -10.47 10.92 6.20
N SER A 207 -10.64 12.21 6.42
CA SER A 207 -11.84 12.92 5.98
C SER A 207 -11.75 13.27 4.48
N LEU A 208 -12.90 13.40 3.83
CA LEU A 208 -12.97 13.87 2.45
C LEU A 208 -12.41 15.28 2.26
N ALA A 209 -12.53 16.13 3.30
CA ALA A 209 -11.90 17.46 3.30
C ALA A 209 -10.36 17.36 3.25
N GLN A 210 -9.74 16.41 3.95
CA GLN A 210 -8.30 16.16 3.86
C GLN A 210 -7.92 15.65 2.47
N VAL A 211 -8.69 14.71 1.90
CA VAL A 211 -8.47 14.23 0.52
C VAL A 211 -8.49 15.39 -0.47
N HIS A 212 -9.42 16.37 -0.29
CA HIS A 212 -9.51 17.54 -1.16
C HIS A 212 -8.29 18.47 -1.07
N THR A 213 -7.50 18.42 0.00
CA THR A 213 -6.25 19.20 0.09
C THR A 213 -5.12 18.68 -0.79
N ILE A 214 -5.22 17.44 -1.28
CA ILE A 214 -4.18 16.79 -2.07
C ILE A 214 -4.04 17.46 -3.44
N LYS A 215 -2.85 17.98 -3.71
CA LYS A 215 -2.52 18.67 -4.97
C LYS A 215 -1.81 17.78 -5.99
N ALA A 216 -1.19 16.70 -5.49
CA ALA A 216 -0.47 15.76 -6.34
C ALA A 216 -1.44 15.01 -7.27
N PRO A 217 -1.15 14.93 -8.58
CA PRO A 217 -1.93 14.10 -9.48
C PRO A 217 -1.96 12.64 -9.01
N THR A 218 -3.15 12.06 -8.95
CA THR A 218 -3.38 10.74 -8.36
C THR A 218 -4.14 9.83 -9.33
N LEU A 219 -3.59 8.63 -9.57
CA LEU A 219 -4.34 7.52 -10.17
C LEU A 219 -4.97 6.70 -9.07
N VAL A 220 -6.30 6.71 -8.99
CA VAL A 220 -7.07 5.93 -8.01
C VAL A 220 -7.53 4.65 -8.66
N MET A 221 -7.14 3.50 -8.09
CA MET A 221 -7.42 2.18 -8.66
C MET A 221 -8.12 1.27 -7.65
N GLY A 222 -8.99 0.40 -8.17
CA GLY A 222 -9.63 -0.70 -7.45
C GLY A 222 -10.02 -1.82 -8.40
N GLY A 223 -10.27 -3.01 -7.87
CA GLY A 223 -10.92 -4.08 -8.63
C GLY A 223 -12.44 -4.04 -8.43
N ASP A 224 -13.22 -4.57 -9.36
CA ASP A 224 -14.66 -4.73 -9.17
C ASP A 224 -15.02 -5.94 -8.27
N LYS A 225 -14.00 -6.66 -7.79
CA LYS A 225 -14.06 -7.75 -6.78
C LYS A 225 -13.05 -7.52 -5.67
N ASP A 226 -12.84 -6.26 -5.30
CA ASP A 226 -11.92 -5.84 -4.23
C ASP A 226 -12.56 -6.05 -2.83
N VAL A 227 -11.75 -5.93 -1.77
CA VAL A 227 -12.23 -5.83 -0.38
C VAL A 227 -12.75 -4.42 -0.08
N ILE A 228 -12.28 -3.42 -0.83
CA ILE A 228 -12.72 -2.03 -0.77
C ILE A 228 -13.88 -1.85 -1.76
N LYS A 229 -14.95 -1.23 -1.31
CA LYS A 229 -16.13 -0.98 -2.15
C LYS A 229 -15.78 -0.06 -3.32
N GLU A 230 -16.27 -0.37 -4.50
CA GLU A 230 -16.06 0.43 -5.71
C GLU A 230 -16.58 1.86 -5.52
N ALA A 231 -17.72 2.00 -4.82
CA ALA A 231 -18.30 3.30 -4.47
C ALA A 231 -17.32 4.14 -3.61
N HIS A 232 -16.55 3.51 -2.72
CA HIS A 232 -15.55 4.20 -1.91
C HIS A 232 -14.33 4.62 -2.75
N THR A 233 -13.86 3.75 -3.64
CA THR A 233 -12.81 4.07 -4.62
C THR A 233 -13.22 5.27 -5.49
N LEU A 234 -14.47 5.28 -5.97
CA LEU A 234 -15.05 6.40 -6.71
C LEU A 234 -15.13 7.66 -5.84
N GLN A 235 -15.50 7.56 -4.57
CA GLN A 235 -15.57 8.67 -3.63
C GLN A 235 -14.20 9.33 -3.43
N ILE A 236 -13.12 8.55 -3.26
CA ILE A 236 -11.75 9.09 -3.19
C ILE A 236 -11.42 9.89 -4.46
N TYR A 237 -11.66 9.29 -5.63
CA TYR A 237 -11.42 9.92 -6.92
C TYR A 237 -12.16 11.25 -7.07
N GLN A 238 -13.44 11.30 -6.69
CA GLN A 238 -14.28 12.49 -6.84
C GLN A 238 -13.87 13.67 -5.96
N HIS A 239 -13.19 13.40 -4.83
CA HIS A 239 -12.74 14.44 -3.90
C HIS A 239 -11.29 14.89 -4.14
N LEU A 240 -10.54 14.22 -5.00
CA LEU A 240 -9.21 14.64 -5.44
C LEU A 240 -9.32 15.72 -6.52
N GLN A 241 -8.49 16.76 -6.42
CA GLN A 241 -8.48 17.86 -7.40
C GLN A 241 -7.94 17.43 -8.77
N LYS A 242 -6.98 16.52 -8.79
CA LYS A 242 -6.29 16.04 -9.99
C LYS A 242 -6.23 14.51 -9.95
N ALA A 243 -7.22 13.83 -10.52
CA ALA A 243 -7.26 12.39 -10.46
C ALA A 243 -7.67 11.73 -11.78
N TRP A 244 -7.16 10.53 -11.99
CA TRP A 244 -7.69 9.53 -12.92
C TRP A 244 -8.27 8.39 -12.10
N LEU A 245 -9.27 7.70 -12.67
CA LEU A 245 -9.93 6.53 -12.08
C LEU A 245 -9.71 5.31 -12.97
N CYS A 246 -9.37 4.18 -12.35
CA CYS A 246 -9.38 2.88 -13.01
C CYS A 246 -10.02 1.84 -12.08
N ILE A 247 -11.15 1.26 -12.50
CA ILE A 247 -11.70 0.05 -11.89
C ILE A 247 -11.40 -1.10 -12.83
N PHE A 248 -10.61 -2.06 -12.37
CA PHE A 248 -10.20 -3.21 -13.18
C PHE A 248 -11.35 -4.23 -13.28
N PRO A 249 -11.84 -4.54 -14.49
CA PRO A 249 -12.88 -5.54 -14.67
C PRO A 249 -12.39 -6.94 -14.24
N GLY A 250 -13.13 -7.61 -13.36
CA GLY A 250 -12.73 -8.90 -12.76
C GLY A 250 -11.55 -8.80 -11.80
N GLY A 251 -11.08 -7.58 -11.54
CA GLY A 251 -9.92 -7.33 -10.68
C GLY A 251 -10.25 -7.53 -9.21
N THR A 252 -9.28 -8.05 -8.46
CA THR A 252 -9.37 -8.22 -7.01
C THR A 252 -8.43 -7.25 -6.30
N HIS A 253 -8.43 -7.28 -4.96
CA HIS A 253 -7.45 -6.54 -4.15
C HIS A 253 -5.99 -6.88 -4.49
N MET A 254 -5.79 -8.03 -5.13
CA MET A 254 -4.48 -8.61 -5.43
C MET A 254 -3.94 -8.25 -6.83
N MET A 255 -4.58 -7.33 -7.57
CA MET A 255 -4.19 -6.94 -8.93
C MET A 255 -2.69 -6.70 -9.13
N PRO A 256 -1.95 -6.01 -8.22
CA PRO A 256 -0.52 -5.80 -8.39
C PRO A 256 0.30 -7.09 -8.45
N ALA A 257 -0.22 -8.17 -7.83
CA ALA A 257 0.42 -9.48 -7.80
C ALA A 257 -0.11 -10.45 -8.85
N THR A 258 -1.44 -10.46 -9.09
CA THR A 258 -2.11 -11.43 -9.96
C THR A 258 -2.14 -11.02 -11.43
N GLU A 259 -2.23 -9.72 -11.70
CA GLU A 259 -2.30 -9.13 -13.04
C GLU A 259 -1.26 -8.01 -13.22
N PRO A 260 0.04 -8.29 -12.92
CA PRO A 260 1.06 -7.24 -12.85
C PRO A 260 1.28 -6.52 -14.18
N VAL A 261 1.07 -7.19 -15.31
CA VAL A 261 1.24 -6.59 -16.65
C VAL A 261 0.21 -5.47 -16.85
N LEU A 262 -1.06 -5.75 -16.60
CA LEU A 262 -2.13 -4.78 -16.75
C LEU A 262 -2.01 -3.64 -15.72
N PHE A 263 -1.71 -3.98 -14.47
CA PHE A 263 -1.50 -3.01 -13.40
C PHE A 263 -0.35 -2.05 -13.75
N ASN A 264 0.84 -2.58 -14.06
CA ASN A 264 2.02 -1.78 -14.33
C ASN A 264 1.84 -0.89 -15.57
N ALA A 265 1.25 -1.40 -16.66
CA ALA A 265 0.97 -0.63 -17.86
C ALA A 265 -0.02 0.53 -17.58
N THR A 266 -1.03 0.32 -16.72
CA THR A 266 -1.99 1.35 -16.33
C THR A 266 -1.30 2.47 -15.54
N VAL A 267 -0.44 2.12 -14.58
CA VAL A 267 0.36 3.07 -13.80
C VAL A 267 1.36 3.82 -14.69
N GLU A 268 2.06 3.12 -15.55
CA GLU A 268 3.03 3.72 -16.47
C GLU A 268 2.36 4.77 -17.36
N ARG A 269 1.24 4.43 -18.00
CA ARG A 269 0.46 5.37 -18.82
C ARG A 269 0.13 6.66 -18.08
N PHE A 270 -0.13 6.59 -16.77
CA PHE A 270 -0.43 7.75 -15.95
C PHE A 270 0.82 8.58 -15.63
N PHE A 271 1.98 7.94 -15.41
CA PHE A 271 3.22 8.62 -15.02
C PHE A 271 4.04 9.14 -16.20
N GLU A 272 3.87 8.61 -17.40
CA GLU A 272 4.69 8.97 -18.58
C GLU A 272 4.54 10.42 -19.05
N LYS A 273 3.43 11.06 -18.72
CA LYS A 273 3.13 12.42 -19.21
C LYS A 273 2.79 13.34 -18.03
N PRO A 274 3.03 14.66 -18.20
CA PRO A 274 2.45 15.62 -17.29
C PRO A 274 0.94 15.40 -17.15
N TYR A 275 0.44 15.55 -15.92
CA TYR A 275 -0.99 15.33 -15.66
C TYR A 275 -1.84 16.15 -16.62
N ASN A 276 -2.69 15.46 -17.33
CA ASN A 276 -3.72 16.03 -18.19
C ASN A 276 -5.01 15.22 -18.00
N ARG A 277 -6.13 15.90 -17.94
CA ARG A 277 -7.46 15.29 -17.86
C ARG A 277 -8.29 15.86 -19.02
N PRO A 278 -8.16 15.27 -20.24
CA PRO A 278 -8.99 15.69 -21.36
C PRO A 278 -10.47 15.44 -21.00
N ASP A 279 -11.29 16.45 -21.20
CA ASP A 279 -12.73 16.35 -21.05
C ASP A 279 -13.36 16.20 -22.45
N THR A 280 -14.37 15.36 -22.56
CA THR A 280 -15.16 15.21 -23.79
C THR A 280 -15.75 16.53 -24.24
N LYS A 281 -16.16 17.41 -23.31
CA LYS A 281 -16.62 18.78 -23.62
C LYS A 281 -15.61 19.55 -24.46
N TYR A 282 -14.31 19.46 -24.10
CA TYR A 282 -13.24 20.12 -24.83
C TYR A 282 -13.17 19.68 -26.30
N LEU A 283 -13.38 18.37 -26.54
CA LEU A 283 -13.38 17.80 -27.89
C LEU A 283 -14.56 18.31 -28.75
N PHE A 284 -15.64 18.73 -28.11
CA PHE A 284 -16.81 19.32 -28.75
C PHE A 284 -16.82 20.87 -28.71
N GLY A 285 -15.73 21.50 -28.27
CA GLY A 285 -15.65 22.96 -28.21
C GLY A 285 -16.55 23.62 -27.17
N VAL A 286 -17.07 22.86 -26.20
CA VAL A 286 -17.89 23.37 -25.12
C VAL A 286 -16.98 24.02 -24.08
N LYS A 287 -17.20 25.31 -23.81
CA LYS A 287 -16.50 26.05 -22.74
C LYS A 287 -17.27 25.91 -21.43
N ASP A 288 -16.55 25.80 -20.30
CA ASP A 288 -17.13 25.83 -18.96
C ASP A 288 -17.79 27.16 -18.65
#